data_187b530c501af6432ae8f697c3d5a73a
#
_entry.id   187b530c501af6432ae8f697c3d5a73a
#
_cell.length_a   1.000
_cell.length_b   1.000
_cell.length_c   1.000
_cell.angle_alpha   90.00
_cell.angle_beta   90.00
_cell.angle_gamma   90.00
#
_symmetry.space_group_name_H-M   'P 1'
#
loop_
_entity.id
_entity.type
_entity.pdbx_description
1 polymer ?
#
loop_
_entity_poly.entity_id
_entity_poly.type
_entity_poly.pdbx_seq_one_letter_code
_entity_poly.pdbx_strand_id
1 'polypeptide(L)'
;SDVYKRQALATAKMIAQNRPEHQTAPDETETLANVRGGDYQGIKIHSVRLPGYIAHEQVLFGGPGEALTIRQDSFDRDSFMSGVKVALEKVDQLTELVIGLENIL
;
A
#
# COMPACT_ATOMS: atom_id res chain seq x y z
N SER A 1 9.85 10.65 5.20
CA SER A 1 9.62 9.24 4.79
C SER A 1 8.49 9.11 3.78
N ASP A 2 7.53 9.99 3.83
CA ASP A 2 6.36 9.96 2.93
C ASP A 2 6.68 10.34 1.48
N VAL A 3 7.78 11.03 1.26
CA VAL A 3 8.25 11.40 -0.08
C VAL A 3 8.45 10.16 -0.96
N TYR A 4 8.81 9.04 -0.35
CA TYR A 4 9.12 7.80 -1.07
C TYR A 4 7.97 6.80 -1.14
N LYS A 5 6.83 7.08 -0.49
CA LYS A 5 5.65 6.22 -0.51
C LYS A 5 5.96 4.74 -0.26
N ARG A 6 6.74 4.45 0.78
CA ARG A 6 7.26 3.10 1.05
C ARG A 6 6.15 2.06 1.17
N GLN A 7 5.08 2.36 1.90
CA GLN A 7 3.97 1.43 2.10
C GLN A 7 3.24 1.14 0.79
N ALA A 8 2.85 2.18 0.04
CA ALA A 8 2.18 2.04 -1.24
C ALA A 8 3.04 1.29 -2.27
N LEU A 9 4.37 1.57 -2.30
CA LEU A 9 5.30 0.85 -3.16
C LEU A 9 5.45 -0.62 -2.76
N ALA A 10 5.50 -0.93 -1.47
CA ALA A 10 5.56 -2.32 -1.00
C ALA A 10 4.30 -3.10 -1.39
N THR A 11 3.12 -2.50 -1.22
CA THR A 11 1.85 -3.07 -1.67
C THR A 11 1.82 -3.27 -3.19
N ALA A 12 2.24 -2.27 -3.97
CA ALA A 12 2.30 -2.35 -5.43
C ALA A 12 3.25 -3.46 -5.90
N LYS A 13 4.40 -3.64 -5.24
CA LYS A 13 5.34 -4.73 -5.53
C LYS A 13 4.70 -6.10 -5.33
N MET A 14 4.00 -6.31 -4.23
CA MET A 14 3.31 -7.58 -3.96
C MET A 14 2.22 -7.86 -5.00
N ILE A 15 1.46 -6.84 -5.39
CA ILE A 15 0.42 -6.96 -6.43
C ILE A 15 1.09 -7.32 -7.77
N ALA A 16 2.15 -6.61 -8.16
CA ALA A 16 2.85 -6.84 -9.42
C ALA A 16 3.43 -8.25 -9.53
N GLN A 17 3.91 -8.82 -8.42
CA GLN A 17 4.45 -10.17 -8.37
C GLN A 17 3.39 -11.27 -8.54
N ASN A 18 2.13 -10.97 -8.22
CA ASN A 18 1.03 -11.93 -8.14
C ASN A 18 -0.02 -11.76 -9.23
N ARG A 19 0.21 -10.92 -10.22
CA ARG A 19 -0.71 -10.72 -11.34
C ARG A 19 0.01 -10.84 -12.68
N PRO A 20 -0.72 -11.21 -13.76
CA PRO A 20 -0.18 -11.17 -15.12
C PRO A 20 0.11 -9.72 -15.54
N GLU A 21 0.91 -9.56 -16.59
CA GLU A 21 1.22 -8.24 -17.15
C GLU A 21 -0.05 -7.42 -17.40
N HIS A 22 -0.01 -6.19 -16.95
CA HIS A 22 -1.08 -5.24 -17.15
C HIS A 22 -0.80 -4.39 -18.39
N GLN A 23 -1.76 -4.37 -19.30
CA GLN A 23 -1.71 -3.45 -20.41
C GLN A 23 -2.23 -2.09 -19.94
N THR A 24 -1.37 -1.08 -20.01
CA THR A 24 -1.79 0.32 -19.84
C THR A 24 -2.66 0.71 -21.03
N ALA A 25 -3.71 1.49 -20.77
CA ALA A 25 -4.52 2.06 -21.84
C ALA A 25 -3.64 2.91 -22.75
N PRO A 26 -3.66 2.69 -24.06
CA PRO A 26 -3.01 3.60 -25.00
C PRO A 26 -3.70 4.98 -24.96
N ASP A 27 -2.99 6.03 -25.28
CA ASP A 27 -3.53 7.39 -25.40
C ASP A 27 -4.01 8.04 -24.08
N GLU A 28 -3.17 8.02 -23.06
CA GLU A 28 -3.41 8.81 -21.86
C GLU A 28 -2.90 10.24 -22.05
N THR A 29 -3.77 11.14 -22.53
CA THR A 29 -3.48 12.58 -22.55
C THR A 29 -3.91 13.18 -21.22
N GLU A 30 -2.95 13.71 -20.48
CA GLU A 30 -3.21 14.43 -19.22
C GLU A 30 -3.25 15.93 -19.46
N THR A 31 -4.34 16.58 -19.07
CA THR A 31 -4.44 18.06 -19.09
C THR A 31 -3.71 18.69 -17.90
N LEU A 32 -3.54 17.95 -16.84
CA LEU A 32 -2.73 18.30 -15.68
C LEU A 32 -1.65 17.22 -15.49
N ALA A 33 -0.39 17.63 -15.44
CA ALA A 33 0.73 16.70 -15.30
C ALA A 33 0.60 15.80 -14.07
N ASN A 34 0.79 14.50 -14.27
CA ASN A 34 0.76 13.46 -13.24
C ASN A 34 -0.59 13.33 -12.51
N VAL A 35 -1.68 13.81 -13.09
CA VAL A 35 -3.02 13.71 -12.48
C VAL A 35 -3.47 12.26 -12.26
N ARG A 36 -2.96 11.32 -13.05
CA ARG A 36 -3.21 9.88 -12.90
C ARG A 36 -2.24 9.17 -11.96
N GLY A 37 -1.45 9.94 -11.20
CA GLY A 37 -0.50 9.42 -10.22
C GLY A 37 0.80 8.91 -10.83
N GLY A 38 1.68 8.40 -9.97
CA GLY A 38 2.89 7.71 -10.38
C GLY A 38 2.57 6.31 -10.90
N ASP A 39 3.42 5.78 -11.77
CA ASP A 39 3.27 4.44 -12.31
C ASP A 39 4.35 3.50 -11.75
N TYR A 40 3.93 2.36 -11.23
CA TYR A 40 4.81 1.26 -10.87
C TYR A 40 4.33 -0.01 -11.56
N GLN A 41 4.97 -0.41 -12.65
CA GLN A 41 4.62 -1.61 -13.45
C GLN A 41 3.12 -1.69 -13.78
N GLY A 42 2.55 -0.56 -14.23
CA GLY A 42 1.13 -0.44 -14.58
C GLY A 42 0.19 -0.22 -13.39
N ILE A 43 0.70 -0.16 -12.16
CA ILE A 43 -0.08 0.17 -10.97
C ILE A 43 0.04 1.66 -10.69
N LYS A 44 -1.08 2.35 -10.66
CA LYS A 44 -1.12 3.79 -10.36
C LYS A 44 -1.07 4.04 -8.87
N ILE A 45 -0.17 4.93 -8.45
CA ILE A 45 0.01 5.31 -7.05
C ILE A 45 -0.29 6.79 -6.90
N HIS A 46 -1.24 7.11 -6.03
CA HIS A 46 -1.64 8.47 -5.69
C HIS A 46 -1.23 8.81 -4.27
N SER A 47 -0.95 10.08 -4.02
CA SER A 47 -0.61 10.60 -2.70
C SER A 47 -1.63 11.65 -2.29
N VAL A 48 -2.15 11.51 -1.09
CA VAL A 48 -3.05 12.48 -0.47
C VAL A 48 -2.40 13.01 0.80
N ARG A 49 -2.40 14.34 0.94
CA ARG A 49 -1.90 15.05 2.12
C ARG A 49 -3.00 15.93 2.66
N LEU A 50 -3.43 15.65 3.88
CA LEU A 50 -4.46 16.44 4.55
C LEU A 50 -4.07 16.66 6.00
N PRO A 51 -4.39 17.85 6.57
CA PRO A 51 -4.28 18.05 8.01
C PRO A 51 -5.11 17.01 8.77
N GLY A 52 -4.54 16.47 9.84
CA GLY A 52 -5.18 15.44 10.66
C GLY A 52 -5.02 14.00 10.16
N TYR A 53 -4.52 13.78 8.94
CA TYR A 53 -4.19 12.45 8.46
C TYR A 53 -2.87 11.97 9.06
N ILE A 54 -2.84 10.71 9.53
CA ILE A 54 -1.65 10.07 10.08
C ILE A 54 -1.17 8.95 9.15
N ALA A 55 -1.95 7.88 9.00
CA ALA A 55 -1.62 6.80 8.09
C ALA A 55 -2.90 6.23 7.47
N HIS A 56 -2.95 6.29 6.16
CA HIS A 56 -4.11 5.83 5.38
C HIS A 56 -3.62 5.15 4.12
N GLU A 57 -4.22 4.02 3.78
CA GLU A 57 -3.99 3.35 2.52
C GLU A 57 -5.31 2.83 1.96
N GLN A 58 -5.48 3.00 0.67
CA GLN A 58 -6.61 2.46 -0.07
C GLN A 58 -6.10 1.78 -1.33
N VAL A 59 -6.53 0.55 -1.55
CA VAL A 59 -6.21 -0.22 -2.74
C VAL A 59 -7.49 -0.50 -3.52
N LEU A 60 -7.46 -0.20 -4.80
CA LEU A 60 -8.59 -0.36 -5.71
C LEU A 60 -8.25 -1.39 -6.79
N PHE A 61 -9.09 -2.40 -6.90
CA PHE A 61 -9.05 -3.37 -7.99
C PHE A 61 -10.33 -3.22 -8.82
N GLY A 62 -10.19 -3.02 -10.12
CA GLY A 62 -11.30 -2.91 -11.06
C GLY A 62 -11.42 -4.15 -11.94
N GLY A 63 -12.64 -4.59 -12.18
CA GLY A 63 -12.99 -5.61 -13.16
C GLY A 63 -14.20 -5.19 -13.98
N PRO A 64 -14.58 -5.93 -15.04
CA PRO A 64 -15.78 -5.59 -15.83
C PRO A 64 -17.03 -5.55 -14.95
N GLY A 65 -17.62 -4.37 -14.80
CA GLY A 65 -18.84 -4.15 -14.03
C GLY A 65 -18.69 -4.23 -12.51
N GLU A 66 -17.47 -4.29 -11.98
CA GLU A 66 -17.21 -4.43 -10.54
C GLU A 66 -15.94 -3.73 -10.10
N ALA A 67 -15.84 -3.46 -8.80
CA ALA A 67 -14.62 -3.00 -8.16
C ALA A 67 -14.51 -3.57 -6.74
N LEU A 68 -13.29 -3.87 -6.31
CA LEU A 68 -12.95 -4.21 -4.94
C LEU A 68 -12.12 -3.08 -4.35
N THR A 69 -12.52 -2.60 -3.19
CA THR A 69 -11.78 -1.59 -2.44
C THR A 69 -11.35 -2.17 -1.09
N ILE A 70 -10.07 -2.07 -0.79
CA ILE A 70 -9.51 -2.38 0.53
C ILE A 70 -9.00 -1.07 1.11
N ARG A 71 -9.48 -0.68 2.29
CA ARG A 71 -9.11 0.58 2.92
C ARG A 71 -8.80 0.39 4.39
N GLN A 72 -7.74 1.06 4.83
CA GLN A 72 -7.35 1.15 6.24
C GLN A 72 -7.07 2.63 6.56
N ASP A 73 -7.63 3.08 7.66
CA ASP A 73 -7.46 4.43 8.18
C ASP A 73 -6.94 4.37 9.62
N SER A 74 -5.80 4.99 9.87
CA SER A 74 -5.27 5.21 11.23
C SER A 74 -5.25 6.69 11.52
N PHE A 75 -6.08 7.12 12.47
CA PHE A 75 -6.17 8.50 12.94
C PHE A 75 -5.36 8.73 14.21
N ASP A 76 -4.87 7.68 14.86
CA ASP A 76 -4.02 7.73 16.02
C ASP A 76 -2.90 6.67 15.88
N ARG A 77 -1.70 7.04 16.31
CA ARG A 77 -0.55 6.13 16.30
C ARG A 77 -0.70 4.94 17.25
N ASP A 78 -1.55 5.06 18.26
CA ASP A 78 -1.88 3.95 19.16
C ASP A 78 -2.49 2.76 18.41
N SER A 79 -3.10 2.99 17.24
CA SER A 79 -3.59 1.91 16.37
C SER A 79 -2.51 0.92 15.95
N PHE A 80 -1.23 1.34 15.92
CA PHE A 80 -0.11 0.47 15.57
C PHE A 80 0.32 -0.44 16.73
N MET A 81 -0.11 -0.15 17.95
CA MET A 81 0.34 -0.88 19.14
C MET A 81 -0.16 -2.31 19.17
N SER A 82 -1.26 -2.63 18.52
CA SER A 82 -1.74 -4.00 18.37
C SER A 82 -0.71 -4.90 17.66
N GLY A 83 -0.12 -4.40 16.58
CA GLY A 83 0.96 -5.10 15.86
C GLY A 83 2.26 -5.18 16.67
N VAL A 84 2.61 -4.11 17.36
CA VAL A 84 3.78 -4.10 18.27
C VAL A 84 3.62 -5.14 19.37
N LYS A 85 2.43 -5.26 19.97
CA LYS A 85 2.12 -6.27 20.98
C LYS A 85 2.34 -7.69 20.44
N VAL A 86 1.83 -8.00 19.26
CA VAL A 86 2.03 -9.31 18.61
C VAL A 86 3.53 -9.59 18.40
N ALA A 87 4.28 -8.60 17.94
CA ALA A 87 5.74 -8.75 17.76
C ALA A 87 6.46 -9.03 19.07
N LEU A 88 6.11 -8.30 20.14
CA LEU A 88 6.70 -8.50 21.48
C LEU A 88 6.38 -9.87 22.06
N GLU A 89 5.18 -10.38 21.87
CA GLU A 89 4.76 -11.71 22.35
C GLU A 89 5.50 -12.85 21.64
N LYS A 90 6.03 -12.62 20.46
CA LYS A 90 6.66 -13.65 19.63
C LYS A 90 8.18 -13.51 19.51
N VAL A 91 8.75 -12.39 19.90
CA VAL A 91 10.17 -12.08 19.66
C VAL A 91 11.12 -13.12 20.27
N ASP A 92 10.80 -13.65 21.45
CA ASP A 92 11.63 -14.65 22.12
C ASP A 92 11.64 -16.03 21.41
N GLN A 93 10.73 -16.25 20.50
CA GLN A 93 10.63 -17.49 19.71
C GLN A 93 11.36 -17.38 18.36
N LEU A 94 11.83 -16.19 18.00
CA LEU A 94 12.51 -15.94 16.73
C LEU A 94 14.01 -16.27 16.89
N THR A 95 14.52 -17.05 15.96
CA THR A 95 15.94 -17.47 15.93
C THR A 95 16.77 -16.69 14.92
N GLU A 96 16.10 -15.87 14.09
CA GLU A 96 16.71 -15.09 13.01
C GLU A 96 15.98 -13.76 12.83
N LEU A 97 16.54 -12.87 12.01
CA LEU A 97 15.90 -11.62 11.63
C LEU A 97 14.67 -11.91 10.78
N VAL A 98 13.51 -11.45 11.22
CA VAL A 98 12.25 -11.52 10.48
C VAL A 98 11.80 -10.12 10.09
N ILE A 99 11.49 -9.92 8.82
CA ILE A 99 10.98 -8.67 8.28
C ILE A 99 9.52 -8.88 7.87
N GLY A 100 8.64 -8.00 8.37
CA GLY A 100 7.20 -8.06 8.11
C GLY A 100 6.43 -8.82 9.19
N LEU A 101 5.39 -8.17 9.72
CA LEU A 101 4.55 -8.74 10.76
C LEU A 101 3.81 -10.01 10.29
N GLU A 102 3.45 -10.06 9.00
CA GLU A 102 2.82 -11.19 8.34
C GLU A 102 3.63 -12.48 8.47
N ASN A 103 4.92 -12.39 8.63
CA ASN A 103 5.82 -13.55 8.74
C ASN A 103 5.93 -14.11 10.16
N ILE A 104 5.28 -13.46 11.14
CA ILE A 104 5.23 -13.90 12.53
C ILE A 104 3.80 -14.09 13.07
N LEU A 105 2.82 -13.86 12.25
CA LEU A 105 1.41 -14.09 12.59
C LEU A 105 1.05 -15.56 12.75
#